data_5a4fb37eac4e3303790316e1d2c15e5e
#
_entry.id   5a4fb37eac4e3303790316e1d2c15e5e
#
_cell.length_a   1.000
_cell.length_b   1.000
_cell.length_c   1.000
_cell.angle_alpha   90.00
_cell.angle_beta   90.00
_cell.angle_gamma   90.00
#
_symmetry.space_group_name_H-M   'P 1'
#
loop_
_entity.id
_entity.type
_entity.pdbx_description
1 polymer ?
#
loop_
_entity_poly.entity_id
_entity_poly.type
_entity_poly.pdbx_seq_one_letter_code
_entity_poly.pdbx_strand_id
1 'polypeptide(L)'
;IGGDGTILRAITYVRDLNIPILGINAGRMGFLASIKKDAIRESVACVMNGDFTIQERTLLSIRTEPEINSLKELNFALNEITISRKNTTSMIGVQTYLNKEYLTNYWADGLIIATPTGSTGYSLSCNGPVILPASKSLVITPIAPHNLNARPMVIPDDTNIELEVDAREKKFLISLDSRIATVPIGTKIFIAKAPFTIKSMLPNNQSFLQ
;
A
#
# COMPACT_ATOMS: atom_id res chain seq x y z
N ILE A 1 6.07 -18.10 -6.94
CA ILE A 1 5.72 -19.04 -5.87
C ILE A 1 6.28 -18.48 -4.57
N GLY A 2 5.45 -18.35 -3.54
CA GLY A 2 5.84 -17.81 -2.22
C GLY A 2 4.64 -17.23 -1.48
N GLY A 3 4.88 -16.41 -0.46
CA GLY A 3 3.85 -15.63 0.25
C GLY A 3 3.68 -14.24 -0.34
N ASP A 4 2.87 -13.42 0.34
CA ASP A 4 2.56 -12.03 -0.09
C ASP A 4 3.82 -11.18 -0.29
N GLY A 5 4.83 -11.31 0.58
CA GLY A 5 6.12 -10.61 0.42
C GLY A 5 6.86 -10.95 -0.89
N THR A 6 6.67 -12.17 -1.44
CA THR A 6 7.22 -12.55 -2.75
C THR A 6 6.51 -11.82 -3.88
N ILE A 7 5.19 -11.65 -3.77
CA ILE A 7 4.40 -10.86 -4.73
C ILE A 7 4.82 -9.38 -4.66
N LEU A 8 4.95 -8.81 -3.46
CA LEU A 8 5.44 -7.43 -3.29
C LEU A 8 6.82 -7.21 -3.91
N ARG A 9 7.70 -8.22 -3.91
CA ARG A 9 8.97 -8.16 -4.65
C ARG A 9 8.77 -8.32 -6.16
N ALA A 10 7.90 -9.23 -6.61
CA ALA A 10 7.65 -9.45 -8.02
C ALA A 10 7.16 -8.17 -8.73
N ILE A 11 6.30 -7.38 -8.09
CA ILE A 11 5.80 -6.14 -8.69
C ILE A 11 6.91 -5.11 -8.94
N THR A 12 8.01 -5.13 -8.18
CA THR A 12 9.14 -4.21 -8.43
C THR A 12 9.91 -4.55 -9.71
N TYR A 13 9.77 -5.76 -10.23
CA TYR A 13 10.32 -6.18 -11.52
C TYR A 13 9.31 -5.98 -12.65
N VAL A 14 8.03 -6.31 -12.40
CA VAL A 14 6.96 -6.19 -13.41
C VAL A 14 6.66 -4.73 -13.74
N ARG A 15 6.57 -3.87 -12.71
CA ARG A 15 6.29 -2.42 -12.87
C ARG A 15 5.08 -2.20 -13.82
N ASP A 16 5.25 -1.36 -14.81
CA ASP A 16 4.27 -0.96 -15.84
C ASP A 16 4.27 -1.87 -17.10
N LEU A 17 4.99 -2.99 -17.07
CA LEU A 17 5.11 -3.92 -18.22
C LEU A 17 3.81 -4.66 -18.55
N ASN A 18 2.75 -4.49 -17.75
CA ASN A 18 1.44 -5.09 -18.01
C ASN A 18 1.43 -6.65 -17.96
N ILE A 19 2.42 -7.28 -17.34
CA ILE A 19 2.55 -8.72 -17.20
C ILE A 19 1.68 -9.20 -16.04
N PRO A 20 0.69 -10.09 -16.27
CA PRO A 20 -0.14 -10.64 -15.20
C PRO A 20 0.67 -11.53 -14.24
N ILE A 21 0.38 -11.42 -12.95
CA ILE A 21 1.02 -12.20 -11.89
C ILE A 21 0.04 -13.26 -11.37
N LEU A 22 0.45 -14.53 -11.40
CA LEU A 22 -0.25 -15.63 -10.76
C LEU A 22 0.44 -15.95 -9.43
N GLY A 23 -0.23 -15.70 -8.30
CA GLY A 23 0.31 -15.92 -6.97
C GLY A 23 0.03 -17.33 -6.43
N ILE A 24 1.08 -18.16 -6.30
CA ILE A 24 0.99 -19.49 -5.70
C ILE A 24 1.57 -19.45 -4.29
N ASN A 25 0.74 -19.76 -3.28
CA ASN A 25 1.14 -19.74 -1.88
C ASN A 25 1.95 -21.01 -1.52
N ALA A 26 3.18 -20.80 -1.10
CA ALA A 26 4.07 -21.88 -0.62
C ALA A 26 4.19 -21.95 0.91
N GLY A 27 3.50 -21.08 1.65
CA GLY A 27 3.62 -20.95 3.10
C GLY A 27 2.30 -20.67 3.80
N ARG A 28 2.29 -19.67 4.70
CA ARG A 28 1.07 -19.18 5.35
C ARG A 28 0.20 -18.45 4.33
N MET A 29 -1.11 -18.72 4.42
CA MET A 29 -2.08 -18.06 3.53
C MET A 29 -2.01 -16.54 3.72
N GLY A 30 -1.96 -15.82 2.60
CA GLY A 30 -2.04 -14.38 2.52
C GLY A 30 -3.18 -13.97 1.60
N PHE A 31 -3.31 -12.66 1.35
CA PHE A 31 -4.35 -12.08 0.50
C PHE A 31 -3.92 -11.89 -0.95
N LEU A 32 -2.61 -11.96 -1.25
CA LEU A 32 -2.06 -11.77 -2.60
C LEU A 32 -1.76 -13.10 -3.29
N ALA A 33 -1.17 -14.05 -2.57
CA ALA A 33 -0.90 -15.39 -3.06
C ALA A 33 -2.06 -16.29 -2.63
N SER A 34 -3.07 -16.45 -3.48
CA SER A 34 -4.34 -17.12 -3.15
C SER A 34 -4.37 -18.62 -3.48
N ILE A 35 -3.53 -19.09 -4.41
CA ILE A 35 -3.53 -20.51 -4.83
C ILE A 35 -2.80 -21.35 -3.80
N LYS A 36 -3.52 -22.29 -3.18
CA LYS A 36 -2.93 -23.27 -2.23
C LYS A 36 -2.13 -24.35 -2.97
N LYS A 37 -1.21 -25.02 -2.26
CA LYS A 37 -0.36 -26.08 -2.85
C LYS A 37 -1.14 -27.23 -3.48
N ASP A 38 -2.22 -27.65 -2.85
CA ASP A 38 -3.11 -28.72 -3.31
C ASP A 38 -3.89 -28.35 -4.57
N ALA A 39 -4.17 -27.06 -4.78
CA ALA A 39 -4.89 -26.54 -5.94
C ALA A 39 -3.98 -26.14 -7.13
N ILE A 40 -2.65 -26.29 -7.03
CA ILE A 40 -1.71 -25.84 -8.08
C ILE A 40 -2.02 -26.45 -9.43
N ARG A 41 -2.19 -27.78 -9.48
CA ARG A 41 -2.40 -28.51 -10.74
C ARG A 41 -3.67 -28.04 -11.47
N GLU A 42 -4.75 -27.89 -10.73
CA GLU A 42 -6.03 -27.42 -11.28
C GLU A 42 -5.94 -25.97 -11.73
N SER A 43 -5.33 -25.11 -10.91
CA SER A 43 -5.16 -23.69 -11.24
C SER A 43 -4.28 -23.48 -12.46
N VAL A 44 -3.21 -24.26 -12.61
CA VAL A 44 -2.37 -24.21 -13.82
C VAL A 44 -3.17 -24.70 -15.03
N ALA A 45 -3.97 -25.78 -14.92
CA ALA A 45 -4.83 -26.25 -15.99
C ALA A 45 -5.86 -25.21 -16.42
N CYS A 46 -6.51 -24.51 -15.45
CA CYS A 46 -7.41 -23.39 -15.75
C CYS A 46 -6.70 -22.29 -16.53
N VAL A 47 -5.50 -21.89 -16.10
CA VAL A 47 -4.73 -20.85 -16.81
C VAL A 47 -4.35 -21.28 -18.23
N MET A 48 -3.90 -22.53 -18.42
CA MET A 48 -3.54 -23.06 -19.74
C MET A 48 -4.74 -23.18 -20.69
N ASN A 49 -5.93 -23.37 -20.14
CA ASN A 49 -7.18 -23.40 -20.90
C ASN A 49 -7.79 -22.00 -21.11
N GLY A 50 -7.17 -20.95 -20.61
CA GLY A 50 -7.72 -19.59 -20.69
C GLY A 50 -8.89 -19.32 -19.72
N ASP A 51 -9.11 -20.21 -18.74
CA ASP A 51 -10.21 -20.12 -17.77
C ASP A 51 -9.77 -19.35 -16.51
N PHE A 52 -9.54 -18.04 -16.67
CA PHE A 52 -9.15 -17.13 -15.59
C PHE A 52 -9.67 -15.72 -15.86
N THR A 53 -9.73 -14.92 -14.80
CA THR A 53 -9.99 -13.48 -14.88
C THR A 53 -8.74 -12.67 -14.51
N ILE A 54 -8.61 -11.50 -15.11
CA ILE A 54 -7.59 -10.52 -14.74
C ILE A 54 -8.21 -9.50 -13.80
N GLN A 55 -7.62 -9.35 -12.62
CA GLN A 55 -7.97 -8.30 -11.65
C GLN A 55 -6.88 -7.23 -11.65
N GLU A 56 -7.27 -6.00 -11.92
CA GLU A 56 -6.37 -4.86 -11.79
C GLU A 56 -6.27 -4.40 -10.34
N ARG A 57 -5.05 -4.20 -9.87
CA ARG A 57 -4.74 -3.72 -8.52
C ARG A 57 -4.22 -2.31 -8.61
N THR A 58 -4.89 -1.39 -7.94
CA THR A 58 -4.45 -0.01 -7.77
C THR A 58 -3.14 0.04 -6.99
N LEU A 59 -2.23 0.94 -7.39
CA LEU A 59 -1.02 1.27 -6.63
C LEU A 59 -1.07 2.74 -6.21
N LEU A 60 -0.31 3.04 -5.16
CA LEU A 60 0.05 4.40 -4.79
C LEU A 60 1.37 4.78 -5.42
N SER A 61 1.53 6.04 -5.80
CA SER A 61 2.80 6.65 -6.16
C SER A 61 3.17 7.76 -5.17
N ILE A 62 4.47 7.97 -4.99
CA ILE A 62 5.01 9.03 -4.14
C ILE A 62 5.97 9.92 -4.90
N ARG A 63 5.93 11.22 -4.59
CA ARG A 63 6.92 12.22 -4.98
C ARG A 63 7.27 13.04 -3.75
N THR A 64 8.51 13.49 -3.65
CA THR A 64 8.98 14.32 -2.52
C THR A 64 9.64 15.59 -3.02
N GLU A 65 9.57 16.66 -2.22
CA GLU A 65 10.25 17.93 -2.42
C GLU A 65 10.98 18.36 -1.14
N PRO A 66 12.34 18.37 -1.12
CA PRO A 66 13.26 17.98 -2.21
C PRO A 66 13.17 16.49 -2.56
N GLU A 67 13.58 16.12 -3.77
CA GLU A 67 13.58 14.74 -4.24
C GLU A 67 14.51 13.85 -3.41
N ILE A 68 14.03 12.69 -3.00
CA ILE A 68 14.79 11.68 -2.23
C ILE A 68 15.21 10.55 -3.16
N ASN A 69 16.51 10.42 -3.41
CA ASN A 69 17.06 9.46 -4.38
C ASN A 69 16.61 8.01 -4.15
N SER A 70 16.52 7.56 -2.90
CA SER A 70 16.08 6.19 -2.56
C SER A 70 14.60 5.91 -2.88
N LEU A 71 13.80 6.93 -3.14
CA LEU A 71 12.39 6.82 -3.50
C LEU A 71 12.12 7.05 -4.99
N LYS A 72 13.14 7.41 -5.78
CA LYS A 72 12.98 7.83 -7.17
C LYS A 72 12.64 6.70 -8.14
N GLU A 73 13.42 5.61 -8.10
CA GLU A 73 13.27 4.49 -9.07
C GLU A 73 12.03 3.63 -8.83
N LEU A 74 11.73 3.34 -7.56
CA LEU A 74 10.63 2.49 -7.13
C LEU A 74 9.68 3.31 -6.25
N ASN A 75 9.11 4.34 -6.84
CA ASN A 75 8.27 5.33 -6.16
C ASN A 75 6.80 4.92 -6.03
N PHE A 76 6.51 3.63 -6.03
CA PHE A 76 5.15 3.09 -5.94
C PHE A 76 5.02 2.00 -4.87
N ALA A 77 3.80 1.77 -4.39
CA ALA A 77 3.45 0.73 -3.43
C ALA A 77 2.14 0.05 -3.84
N LEU A 78 2.05 -1.28 -3.66
CA LEU A 78 0.82 -2.05 -3.88
C LEU A 78 -0.09 -2.01 -2.66
N ASN A 79 0.47 -2.18 -1.47
CA ASN A 79 -0.29 -2.17 -0.23
C ASN A 79 -0.43 -0.75 0.33
N GLU A 80 0.66 -0.17 0.79
CA GLU A 80 0.63 1.11 1.49
C GLU A 80 1.92 1.92 1.39
N ILE A 81 1.76 3.21 1.57
CA ILE A 81 2.83 4.14 1.89
C ILE A 81 2.64 4.57 3.34
N THR A 82 3.66 4.35 4.17
CA THR A 82 3.62 4.69 5.59
C THR A 82 4.63 5.78 5.91
N ILE A 83 4.19 6.81 6.60
CA ILE A 83 5.03 7.82 7.23
C ILE A 83 5.10 7.48 8.71
N SER A 84 6.31 7.30 9.27
CA SER A 84 6.46 6.93 10.66
C SER A 84 7.64 7.64 11.33
N ARG A 85 7.53 7.78 12.66
CA ARG A 85 8.64 8.24 13.47
C ARG A 85 9.85 7.32 13.32
N LYS A 86 11.05 7.88 13.39
CA LYS A 86 12.29 7.10 13.29
C LYS A 86 12.64 6.41 14.60
N ASN A 87 12.46 7.12 15.72
CA ASN A 87 12.78 6.63 17.06
C ASN A 87 11.52 6.48 17.90
N THR A 88 11.60 5.71 18.98
CA THR A 88 10.44 5.33 19.81
C THR A 88 10.04 6.37 20.84
N THR A 89 10.77 7.48 20.99
CA THR A 89 10.65 8.40 22.15
C THR A 89 9.67 9.55 21.97
N SER A 90 9.29 9.92 20.73
CA SER A 90 8.36 11.03 20.49
C SER A 90 7.46 10.75 19.29
N MET A 91 6.22 11.17 19.39
CA MET A 91 5.27 11.17 18.28
C MET A 91 5.67 12.20 17.22
N ILE A 92 5.08 12.08 16.05
CA ILE A 92 5.18 13.04 14.96
C ILE A 92 3.82 13.69 14.70
N GLY A 93 3.83 14.94 14.25
CA GLY A 93 2.68 15.59 13.64
C GLY A 93 2.72 15.38 12.13
N VAL A 94 1.65 14.86 11.55
CA VAL A 94 1.52 14.71 10.10
C VAL A 94 0.39 15.61 9.63
N GLN A 95 0.75 16.82 9.16
CA GLN A 95 -0.20 17.74 8.54
C GLN A 95 -0.62 17.14 7.19
N THR A 96 -1.91 16.97 7.03
CA THR A 96 -2.50 16.27 5.88
C THR A 96 -3.43 17.19 5.13
N TYR A 97 -3.23 17.24 3.80
CA TYR A 97 -4.07 18.00 2.87
C TYR A 97 -4.62 17.04 1.81
N LEU A 98 -5.90 17.18 1.47
CA LEU A 98 -6.57 16.45 0.39
C LEU A 98 -6.96 17.44 -0.71
N ASN A 99 -6.48 17.22 -1.93
CA ASN A 99 -6.71 18.14 -3.06
C ASN A 99 -6.39 19.61 -2.74
N LYS A 100 -5.30 19.82 -1.96
CA LYS A 100 -4.80 21.11 -1.44
C LYS A 100 -5.63 21.72 -0.30
N GLU A 101 -6.71 21.09 0.15
CA GLU A 101 -7.49 21.51 1.31
C GLU A 101 -6.92 20.86 2.57
N TYR A 102 -6.71 21.66 3.61
CA TYR A 102 -6.25 21.15 4.91
C TYR A 102 -7.30 20.25 5.54
N LEU A 103 -6.92 19.01 5.83
CA LEU A 103 -7.78 18.05 6.53
C LEU A 103 -7.58 18.12 8.05
N THR A 104 -6.37 17.81 8.49
CA THR A 104 -6.03 17.76 9.92
C THR A 104 -4.52 17.57 10.13
N ASN A 105 -4.08 17.70 11.38
CA ASN A 105 -2.76 17.28 11.83
C ASN A 105 -2.90 16.01 12.68
N TYR A 106 -2.43 14.86 12.17
CA TYR A 106 -2.39 13.61 12.92
C TYR A 106 -1.21 13.61 13.89
N TRP A 107 -1.48 13.68 15.17
CA TRP A 107 -0.48 13.53 16.22
C TRP A 107 -0.40 12.05 16.61
N ALA A 108 0.61 11.34 16.10
CA ALA A 108 0.63 9.88 16.10
C ALA A 108 2.07 9.31 16.00
N ASP A 109 2.20 7.99 16.09
CA ASP A 109 3.44 7.27 15.77
C ASP A 109 3.72 7.28 14.25
N GLY A 110 2.67 7.48 13.45
CA GLY A 110 2.74 7.57 12.00
C GLY A 110 1.36 7.63 11.35
N LEU A 111 1.39 7.64 10.01
CA LEU A 111 0.20 7.66 9.16
C LEU A 111 0.39 6.68 8.00
N ILE A 112 -0.62 5.87 7.73
CA ILE A 112 -0.66 4.91 6.63
C ILE A 112 -1.62 5.43 5.58
N ILE A 113 -1.18 5.44 4.32
CA ILE A 113 -2.04 5.61 3.14
C ILE A 113 -2.07 4.26 2.44
N ALA A 114 -3.21 3.58 2.47
CA ALA A 114 -3.36 2.23 1.95
C ALA A 114 -4.27 2.17 0.72
N THR A 115 -3.93 1.28 -0.22
CA THR A 115 -4.81 0.86 -1.32
C THR A 115 -5.89 -0.11 -0.78
N PRO A 116 -6.91 -0.47 -1.57
CA PRO A 116 -7.81 -1.56 -1.21
C PRO A 116 -7.07 -2.88 -0.94
N THR A 117 -6.02 -3.19 -1.71
CA THR A 117 -5.18 -4.36 -1.49
C THR A 117 -4.46 -4.29 -0.13
N GLY A 118 -3.89 -3.13 0.22
CA GLY A 118 -3.21 -2.89 1.49
C GLY A 118 -4.15 -2.74 2.70
N SER A 119 -5.46 -2.62 2.49
CA SER A 119 -6.43 -2.52 3.59
C SER A 119 -6.40 -3.73 4.53
N THR A 120 -5.94 -4.89 4.03
CA THR A 120 -5.73 -6.13 4.81
C THR A 120 -4.31 -6.28 5.35
N GLY A 121 -3.42 -5.31 5.08
CA GLY A 121 -2.03 -5.26 5.55
C GLY A 121 -1.87 -4.48 6.87
N TYR A 122 -0.93 -3.55 6.90
CA TYR A 122 -0.62 -2.78 8.12
C TYR A 122 -1.79 -1.88 8.55
N SER A 123 -2.58 -1.37 7.59
CA SER A 123 -3.80 -0.60 7.88
C SER A 123 -4.78 -1.37 8.77
N LEU A 124 -4.99 -2.67 8.49
CA LEU A 124 -5.87 -3.53 9.31
C LEU A 124 -5.37 -3.64 10.76
N SER A 125 -4.05 -3.80 10.95
CA SER A 125 -3.43 -3.86 12.29
C SER A 125 -3.59 -2.55 13.07
N CYS A 126 -3.84 -1.43 12.38
CA CYS A 126 -4.10 -0.12 12.94
C CYS A 126 -5.61 0.25 12.94
N ASN A 127 -6.50 -0.75 12.93
CA ASN A 127 -7.96 -0.62 12.94
C ASN A 127 -8.54 0.02 11.65
N GLY A 128 -7.83 -0.05 10.52
CA GLY A 128 -8.38 0.32 9.22
C GLY A 128 -9.46 -0.66 8.75
N PRO A 129 -10.44 -0.21 7.96
CA PRO A 129 -11.48 -1.09 7.41
C PRO A 129 -10.90 -2.00 6.32
N VAL A 130 -11.48 -3.20 6.16
CA VAL A 130 -11.24 -4.05 5.00
C VAL A 130 -12.00 -3.48 3.80
N ILE A 131 -11.30 -3.28 2.69
CA ILE A 131 -11.85 -2.76 1.45
C ILE A 131 -11.69 -3.79 0.34
N LEU A 132 -12.73 -4.01 -0.43
CA LEU A 132 -12.68 -4.92 -1.58
C LEU A 132 -11.70 -4.39 -2.64
N PRO A 133 -10.87 -5.24 -3.26
CA PRO A 133 -9.84 -4.82 -4.21
C PRO A 133 -10.34 -4.02 -5.41
N ALA A 134 -11.59 -4.22 -5.83
CA ALA A 134 -12.21 -3.51 -6.94
C ALA A 134 -12.71 -2.09 -6.57
N SER A 135 -12.64 -1.70 -5.29
CA SER A 135 -13.10 -0.38 -4.84
C SER A 135 -12.17 0.72 -5.33
N LYS A 136 -12.75 1.81 -5.83
CA LYS A 136 -12.03 3.03 -6.21
C LYS A 136 -11.86 3.93 -4.99
N SER A 137 -11.06 3.48 -4.03
CA SER A 137 -10.86 4.18 -2.77
C SER A 137 -9.46 3.96 -2.21
N LEU A 138 -9.04 4.84 -1.32
CA LEU A 138 -7.84 4.73 -0.50
C LEU A 138 -8.25 4.83 0.97
N VAL A 139 -7.37 4.39 1.86
CA VAL A 139 -7.58 4.53 3.31
C VAL A 139 -6.43 5.30 3.91
N ILE A 140 -6.77 6.31 4.71
CA ILE A 140 -5.84 7.01 5.60
C ILE A 140 -6.03 6.43 7.00
N THR A 141 -4.99 5.81 7.56
CA THR A 141 -5.06 5.16 8.87
C THR A 141 -3.95 5.68 9.77
N PRO A 142 -4.26 6.38 10.88
CA PRO A 142 -3.24 6.81 11.83
C PRO A 142 -2.72 5.62 12.66
N ILE A 143 -1.42 5.65 12.99
CA ILE A 143 -0.76 4.64 13.82
C ILE A 143 -0.70 5.16 15.26
N ALA A 144 -1.37 4.48 16.19
CA ALA A 144 -1.40 4.85 17.61
C ALA A 144 -1.62 6.37 17.83
N PRO A 145 -2.71 6.98 17.32
CA PRO A 145 -2.92 8.40 17.42
C PRO A 145 -3.17 8.84 18.86
N HIS A 146 -2.64 9.99 19.23
CA HIS A 146 -2.96 10.64 20.49
C HIS A 146 -4.26 11.46 20.42
N ASN A 147 -4.67 11.86 19.24
CA ASN A 147 -5.94 12.56 19.02
C ASN A 147 -7.11 11.59 19.26
N LEU A 148 -7.90 11.81 20.29
CA LEU A 148 -9.01 10.92 20.69
C LEU A 148 -10.06 10.70 19.58
N ASN A 149 -10.21 11.66 18.66
CA ASN A 149 -11.16 11.62 17.56
C ASN A 149 -10.56 11.12 16.23
N ALA A 150 -9.26 10.85 16.17
CA ALA A 150 -8.64 10.35 14.95
C ALA A 150 -9.14 8.92 14.65
N ARG A 151 -9.69 8.73 13.46
CA ARG A 151 -10.20 7.45 12.96
C ARG A 151 -9.67 7.22 11.55
N PRO A 152 -9.54 5.97 11.11
CA PRO A 152 -9.31 5.68 9.72
C PRO A 152 -10.39 6.32 8.83
N MET A 153 -9.97 6.89 7.70
CA MET A 153 -10.82 7.57 6.75
C MET A 153 -10.68 6.94 5.36
N VAL A 154 -11.81 6.61 4.75
CA VAL A 154 -11.87 6.16 3.36
C VAL A 154 -12.10 7.37 2.46
N ILE A 155 -11.29 7.50 1.41
CA ILE A 155 -11.34 8.59 0.44
C ILE A 155 -11.37 8.03 -0.99
N PRO A 156 -11.84 8.79 -2.00
CA PRO A 156 -11.74 8.41 -3.41
C PRO A 156 -10.28 8.19 -3.84
N ASP A 157 -10.04 7.25 -4.77
CA ASP A 157 -8.68 6.89 -5.21
C ASP A 157 -8.02 7.93 -6.13
N ASP A 158 -8.78 8.89 -6.64
CA ASP A 158 -8.31 10.04 -7.42
C ASP A 158 -7.90 11.25 -6.56
N THR A 159 -7.97 11.12 -5.23
CA THR A 159 -7.58 12.17 -4.29
C THR A 159 -6.05 12.34 -4.28
N ASN A 160 -5.58 13.59 -4.46
CA ASN A 160 -4.19 13.94 -4.25
C ASN A 160 -3.96 14.25 -2.78
N ILE A 161 -2.97 13.60 -2.18
CA ILE A 161 -2.64 13.72 -0.76
C ILE A 161 -1.29 14.43 -0.65
N GLU A 162 -1.25 15.54 0.10
CA GLU A 162 -0.02 16.22 0.47
C GLU A 162 0.19 16.09 1.97
N LEU A 163 1.43 15.74 2.38
CA LEU A 163 1.79 15.56 3.78
C LEU A 163 3.03 16.37 4.11
N GLU A 164 2.98 17.02 5.27
CA GLU A 164 4.12 17.70 5.89
C GLU A 164 4.33 17.12 7.28
N VAL A 165 5.59 16.78 7.62
CA VAL A 165 5.91 16.14 8.89
C VAL A 165 6.59 17.13 9.81
N ASP A 166 6.05 17.26 11.02
CA ASP A 166 6.66 17.96 12.15
C ASP A 166 7.07 16.94 13.23
N ALA A 167 8.31 17.03 13.69
CA ALA A 167 8.85 16.14 14.72
C ALA A 167 10.00 16.83 15.48
N ARG A 168 10.27 16.38 16.70
CA ARG A 168 11.47 16.78 17.45
C ARG A 168 12.76 16.26 16.81
N GLU A 169 12.67 15.13 16.15
CA GLU A 169 13.76 14.50 15.41
C GLU A 169 14.01 15.22 14.07
N LYS A 170 15.25 15.20 13.60
CA LYS A 170 15.60 15.79 12.29
C LYS A 170 15.18 14.95 11.09
N LYS A 171 14.76 13.73 11.31
CA LYS A 171 14.45 12.74 10.27
C LYS A 171 13.27 11.85 10.69
N PHE A 172 12.50 11.41 9.71
CA PHE A 172 11.43 10.41 9.84
C PHE A 172 11.61 9.31 8.81
N LEU A 173 10.74 8.31 8.82
CA LEU A 173 10.77 7.19 7.88
C LEU A 173 9.59 7.27 6.92
N ILE A 174 9.85 6.93 5.65
CA ILE A 174 8.83 6.60 4.67
C ILE A 174 9.04 5.15 4.27
N SER A 175 7.99 4.33 4.30
CA SER A 175 8.04 2.98 3.74
C SER A 175 7.02 2.84 2.61
N LEU A 176 7.43 2.15 1.55
CA LEU A 176 6.62 1.75 0.42
C LEU A 176 6.57 0.23 0.43
N ASP A 177 5.46 -0.35 0.90
CA ASP A 177 5.38 -1.77 1.26
C ASP A 177 6.52 -2.12 2.24
N SER A 178 7.50 -2.93 1.82
CA SER A 178 8.65 -3.33 2.65
C SER A 178 9.92 -2.48 2.45
N ARG A 179 9.91 -1.47 1.57
CA ARG A 179 11.07 -0.62 1.25
C ARG A 179 11.06 0.64 2.10
N ILE A 180 12.13 0.90 2.84
CA ILE A 180 12.20 1.98 3.83
C ILE A 180 13.24 3.01 3.40
N ALA A 181 12.85 4.28 3.46
CA ALA A 181 13.72 5.44 3.28
C ALA A 181 13.74 6.31 4.54
N THR A 182 14.89 6.88 4.85
CA THR A 182 15.02 7.90 5.91
C THR A 182 14.99 9.28 5.26
N VAL A 183 14.07 10.13 5.70
CA VAL A 183 13.75 11.41 5.09
C VAL A 183 13.94 12.54 6.09
N PRO A 184 14.57 13.68 5.72
CA PRO A 184 14.72 14.84 6.59
C PRO A 184 13.38 15.57 6.80
N ILE A 185 13.21 16.18 7.99
CA ILE A 185 12.09 17.10 8.25
C ILE A 185 12.15 18.28 7.28
N GLY A 186 10.99 18.82 6.93
CA GLY A 186 10.85 19.88 5.93
C GLY A 186 10.69 19.36 4.48
N THR A 187 10.77 18.02 4.31
CA THR A 187 10.42 17.40 3.01
C THR A 187 8.91 17.32 2.87
N LYS A 188 8.37 17.90 1.79
CA LYS A 188 6.98 17.73 1.40
C LYS A 188 6.79 16.41 0.68
N ILE A 189 5.68 15.73 0.97
CA ILE A 189 5.36 14.42 0.45
C ILE A 189 4.06 14.52 -0.34
N PHE A 190 4.05 14.04 -1.57
CA PHE A 190 2.88 13.99 -2.43
C PHE A 190 2.57 12.54 -2.77
N ILE A 191 1.38 12.09 -2.44
CA ILE A 191 0.90 10.73 -2.69
C ILE A 191 -0.35 10.81 -3.54
N ALA A 192 -0.39 9.98 -4.58
CA ALA A 192 -1.52 9.85 -5.48
C ALA A 192 -1.61 8.41 -6.00
N LYS A 193 -2.70 8.10 -6.68
CA LYS A 193 -2.82 6.86 -7.45
C LYS A 193 -1.71 6.82 -8.52
N ALA A 194 -1.06 5.68 -8.64
CA ALA A 194 -0.05 5.48 -9.69
C ALA A 194 -0.69 5.49 -11.09
N PRO A 195 0.04 5.91 -12.14
CA PRO A 195 -0.49 5.95 -13.50
C PRO A 195 -0.64 4.57 -14.16
N PHE A 196 -0.29 3.49 -13.46
CA PHE A 196 -0.41 2.11 -13.92
C PHE A 196 -0.99 1.22 -12.82
N THR A 197 -1.44 0.02 -13.21
CA THR A 197 -1.98 -1.01 -12.32
C THR A 197 -1.14 -2.27 -12.38
N ILE A 198 -1.18 -3.10 -11.34
CA ILE A 198 -0.67 -4.46 -11.40
C ILE A 198 -1.82 -5.41 -11.74
N LYS A 199 -1.61 -6.28 -12.71
CA LYS A 199 -2.55 -7.31 -13.09
C LYS A 199 -2.32 -8.59 -12.29
N SER A 200 -3.34 -9.02 -11.54
CA SER A 200 -3.36 -10.29 -10.82
C SER A 200 -4.25 -11.27 -11.59
N MET A 201 -3.74 -12.47 -11.83
CA MET A 201 -4.48 -13.55 -12.49
C MET A 201 -5.22 -14.37 -11.44
N LEU A 202 -6.52 -14.51 -11.58
CA LEU A 202 -7.38 -15.32 -10.73
C LEU A 202 -8.03 -16.43 -11.55
N PRO A 203 -7.66 -17.73 -11.35
CA PRO A 203 -8.36 -18.86 -11.96
C PRO A 203 -9.83 -18.86 -11.54
N ASN A 204 -10.75 -19.19 -12.47
CA ASN A 204 -12.19 -19.11 -12.24
C ASN A 204 -12.74 -20.13 -11.22
N ASN A 205 -11.94 -21.15 -10.86
CA ASN A 205 -12.25 -22.08 -9.79
C ASN A 205 -11.92 -21.53 -8.37
N GLN A 206 -11.53 -20.25 -8.26
CA GLN A 206 -11.19 -19.61 -7.00
C GLN A 206 -11.94 -18.29 -6.80
N SER A 207 -12.17 -17.93 -5.54
CA SER A 207 -12.81 -16.66 -5.16
C SER A 207 -11.89 -15.86 -4.24
N PHE A 208 -11.93 -14.53 -4.36
CA PHE A 208 -11.23 -13.62 -3.44
C PHE A 208 -11.69 -13.75 -1.97
N LEU A 209 -12.93 -14.19 -1.76
CA LEU A 209 -13.55 -14.29 -0.43
C LEU A 209 -13.40 -15.67 0.23
N GLN A 210 -12.60 -16.58 -0.33
CA GLN A 210 -12.36 -17.93 0.20
C GLN A 210 -11.06 -18.04 0.96
#